data_9a0ec88e4d909fdbb73328b8b55b0a52
#
_entry.id   9a0ec88e4d909fdbb73328b8b55b0a52
#
_cell.length_a   1.000
_cell.length_b   1.000
_cell.length_c   1.000
_cell.angle_alpha   90.00
_cell.angle_beta   90.00
_cell.angle_gamma   90.00
#
_symmetry.space_group_name_H-M   'P 1'
#
loop_
_entity.id
_entity.type
_entity.pdbx_description
1 polymer ?
#
loop_
_entity_poly.entity_id
_entity_poly.type
_entity_poly.pdbx_seq_one_letter_code
_entity_poly.pdbx_strand_id
1 'polypeptide(L)'
;VSIRLSPRDMVVLTILAEMYGAPVDLVAAMLQVSQDRSYRIVRKWIAAGMIADTRVTPVPGAFWVYPTRTGAEALTGRWVRAWVPRPMMANHVRTTLEIRLALVGLDLDRWISERALRSEQPPTRSGMPRPHIHDGRYITSSGELWAVEVELSPKNLTAAKSAMAQAVQAARAADCAGVTYYCRGEAVKNVIRSAAGALDLSDGPKVRLADVDELLASPSAPRPELRVIEGGASDHEIPQATEPDEETQVTDPDEGKAV
;
A
#
# COMPACT_ATOMS: atom_id res chain seq x y z
N VAL A 1 31.60 -8.19 25.02
CA VAL A 1 30.34 -8.59 25.68
C VAL A 1 29.39 -9.07 24.58
N SER A 2 28.98 -10.35 24.64
CA SER A 2 27.99 -10.90 23.70
C SER A 2 26.61 -10.27 23.96
N ILE A 3 26.01 -9.65 22.96
CA ILE A 3 24.68 -9.05 23.06
C ILE A 3 23.64 -10.13 22.78
N ARG A 4 22.86 -10.48 23.79
CA ARG A 4 21.78 -11.46 23.64
C ARG A 4 20.46 -10.75 23.23
N LEU A 5 19.91 -11.09 22.07
CA LEU A 5 18.59 -10.68 21.62
C LEU A 5 17.53 -11.63 22.17
N SER A 6 16.39 -11.12 22.62
CA SER A 6 15.26 -11.92 23.07
C SER A 6 14.42 -12.42 21.88
N PRO A 7 13.58 -13.46 22.04
CA PRO A 7 12.65 -13.88 20.99
C PRO A 7 11.77 -12.73 20.47
N ARG A 8 11.27 -11.86 21.37
CA ARG A 8 10.51 -10.66 20.98
C ARG A 8 11.35 -9.67 20.17
N ASP A 9 12.64 -9.46 20.54
CA ASP A 9 13.55 -8.63 19.75
C ASP A 9 13.66 -9.20 18.33
N MET A 10 13.79 -10.51 18.18
CA MET A 10 13.92 -11.17 16.88
C MET A 10 12.68 -10.98 16.01
N VAL A 11 11.47 -11.14 16.56
CA VAL A 11 10.21 -10.92 15.82
C VAL A 11 10.14 -9.49 15.30
N VAL A 12 10.35 -8.49 16.17
CA VAL A 12 10.26 -7.08 15.74
C VAL A 12 11.37 -6.72 14.74
N LEU A 13 12.59 -7.19 14.95
CA LEU A 13 13.71 -6.99 14.02
C LEU A 13 13.42 -7.62 12.65
N THR A 14 12.81 -8.81 12.60
CA THR A 14 12.40 -9.45 11.35
C THR A 14 11.33 -8.62 10.63
N ILE A 15 10.34 -8.11 11.38
CA ILE A 15 9.33 -7.19 10.80
C ILE A 15 10.02 -5.95 10.21
N LEU A 16 10.94 -5.33 10.95
CA LEU A 16 11.68 -4.17 10.44
C LEU A 16 12.51 -4.51 9.18
N ALA A 17 13.10 -5.70 9.13
CA ALA A 17 13.86 -6.16 7.97
C ALA A 17 12.96 -6.36 6.75
N GLU A 18 11.79 -6.92 6.93
CA GLU A 18 10.80 -7.15 5.86
C GLU A 18 10.14 -5.85 5.39
N MET A 19 9.83 -4.95 6.30
CA MET A 19 9.06 -3.71 6.06
C MET A 19 9.95 -2.47 5.88
N TYR A 20 11.25 -2.63 5.63
CA TYR A 20 12.25 -1.56 5.44
C TYR A 20 12.59 -0.75 6.69
N GLY A 21 11.87 -0.88 7.77
CA GLY A 21 12.03 -0.13 9.01
C GLY A 21 10.73 0.47 9.50
N ALA A 22 10.80 1.23 10.60
CA ALA A 22 9.66 1.91 11.18
C ALA A 22 10.08 3.16 11.96
N PRO A 23 9.19 4.14 12.13
CA PRO A 23 9.39 5.18 13.13
C PRO A 23 9.35 4.58 14.53
N VAL A 24 10.09 5.18 15.46
CA VAL A 24 10.32 4.60 16.81
C VAL A 24 9.04 4.46 17.63
N ASP A 25 8.01 5.25 17.38
CA ASP A 25 6.69 5.11 18.00
C ASP A 25 6.03 3.78 17.64
N LEU A 26 6.09 3.35 16.37
CA LEU A 26 5.61 2.02 15.97
C LEU A 26 6.49 0.90 16.55
N VAL A 27 7.79 1.11 16.67
CA VAL A 27 8.67 0.15 17.33
C VAL A 27 8.28 -0.02 18.80
N ALA A 28 8.00 1.08 19.51
CA ALA A 28 7.51 1.04 20.88
C ALA A 28 6.18 0.29 21.02
N ALA A 29 5.25 0.53 20.07
CA ALA A 29 3.97 -0.16 20.01
C ALA A 29 4.14 -1.68 19.78
N MET A 30 4.96 -2.10 18.80
CA MET A 30 5.25 -3.51 18.54
C MET A 30 5.89 -4.21 19.75
N LEU A 31 6.76 -3.50 20.46
CA LEU A 31 7.41 -4.00 21.70
C LEU A 31 6.51 -3.94 22.93
N GLN A 32 5.36 -3.25 22.85
CA GLN A 32 4.47 -2.97 23.99
C GLN A 32 5.22 -2.34 25.18
N VAL A 33 6.01 -1.31 24.88
CA VAL A 33 6.81 -0.58 25.88
C VAL A 33 6.66 0.93 25.71
N SER A 34 7.06 1.70 26.74
CA SER A 34 7.15 3.15 26.60
C SER A 34 8.21 3.54 25.55
N GLN A 35 8.06 4.72 24.98
CA GLN A 35 9.00 5.24 23.99
C GLN A 35 10.45 5.31 24.56
N ASP A 36 10.62 5.74 25.82
CA ASP A 36 11.93 5.77 26.48
C ASP A 36 12.59 4.39 26.59
N ARG A 37 11.77 3.37 26.86
CA ARG A 37 12.27 1.99 26.90
C ARG A 37 12.63 1.49 25.51
N SER A 38 11.88 1.88 24.48
CA SER A 38 12.20 1.52 23.10
C SER A 38 13.56 2.08 22.66
N TYR A 39 13.91 3.30 23.04
CA TYR A 39 15.24 3.88 22.75
C TYR A 39 16.38 3.03 23.31
N ARG A 40 16.22 2.50 24.55
CA ARG A 40 17.25 1.62 25.14
C ARG A 40 17.36 0.29 24.40
N ILE A 41 16.24 -0.25 23.95
CA ILE A 41 16.21 -1.49 23.17
C ILE A 41 16.85 -1.27 21.79
N VAL A 42 16.51 -0.16 21.11
CA VAL A 42 17.09 0.20 19.82
C VAL A 42 18.62 0.37 19.91
N ARG A 43 19.13 1.03 20.97
CA ARG A 43 20.59 1.10 21.20
C ARG A 43 21.24 -0.27 21.31
N LYS A 44 20.59 -1.22 21.98
CA LYS A 44 21.04 -2.60 22.05
C LYS A 44 21.10 -3.26 20.67
N TRP A 45 20.10 -3.02 19.82
CA TRP A 45 20.05 -3.55 18.46
C TRP A 45 21.11 -2.91 17.54
N ILE A 46 21.39 -1.62 17.73
CA ILE A 46 22.48 -0.92 17.04
C ILE A 46 23.84 -1.55 17.46
N ALA A 47 24.06 -1.72 18.75
CA ALA A 47 25.28 -2.34 19.26
C ALA A 47 25.45 -3.82 18.81
N ALA A 48 24.34 -4.50 18.50
CA ALA A 48 24.34 -5.84 17.89
C ALA A 48 24.54 -5.80 16.35
N GLY A 49 24.67 -4.63 15.72
CA GLY A 49 24.84 -4.47 14.27
C GLY A 49 23.58 -4.71 13.44
N MET A 50 22.42 -4.94 14.08
CA MET A 50 21.17 -5.23 13.40
C MET A 50 20.52 -3.99 12.80
N ILE A 51 20.59 -2.86 13.51
CA ILE A 51 19.97 -1.58 13.15
C ILE A 51 21.05 -0.56 12.84
N ALA A 52 20.80 0.29 11.86
CA ALA A 52 21.69 1.39 11.48
C ALA A 52 21.78 2.43 12.62
N ASP A 53 22.98 2.89 12.90
CA ASP A 53 23.22 3.92 13.93
C ASP A 53 22.84 5.33 13.47
N THR A 54 22.70 5.53 12.16
CA THR A 54 22.33 6.82 11.60
C THR A 54 20.88 7.17 11.93
N ARG A 55 20.68 8.25 12.66
CA ARG A 55 19.35 8.81 12.92
C ARG A 55 18.82 9.54 11.69
N VAL A 56 17.68 9.11 11.20
CA VAL A 56 16.99 9.72 10.08
C VAL A 56 15.56 10.07 10.49
N THR A 57 15.16 11.32 10.26
CA THR A 57 13.79 11.80 10.45
C THR A 57 13.28 12.28 9.09
N PRO A 58 12.79 11.37 8.23
CA PRO A 58 12.46 11.68 6.85
C PRO A 58 11.25 12.62 6.72
N VAL A 59 10.37 12.61 7.73
CA VAL A 59 9.20 13.50 7.85
C VAL A 59 9.14 14.02 9.29
N PRO A 60 8.50 15.17 9.56
CA PRO A 60 8.33 15.65 10.93
C PRO A 60 7.75 14.59 11.85
N GLY A 61 8.35 14.42 13.04
CA GLY A 61 7.91 13.44 14.03
C GLY A 61 9.04 12.56 14.55
N ALA A 62 8.77 11.28 14.74
CA ALA A 62 9.70 10.32 15.30
C ALA A 62 10.83 9.95 14.33
N PHE A 63 12.03 9.72 14.86
CA PHE A 63 13.11 9.18 14.03
C PHE A 63 12.82 7.72 13.65
N TRP A 64 13.46 7.28 12.57
CA TRP A 64 13.28 5.94 12.01
C TRP A 64 14.33 4.96 12.50
N VAL A 65 13.87 3.76 12.81
CA VAL A 65 14.64 2.58 13.12
C VAL A 65 14.60 1.67 11.89
N TYR A 66 15.76 1.46 11.27
CA TYR A 66 15.85 0.65 10.07
C TYR A 66 17.06 -0.27 10.09
N PRO A 67 16.98 -1.47 9.52
CA PRO A 67 18.03 -2.45 9.61
C PRO A 67 19.28 -2.03 8.80
N THR A 68 20.45 -2.44 9.26
CA THR A 68 21.63 -2.51 8.40
C THR A 68 21.39 -3.53 7.29
N ARG A 69 22.14 -3.45 6.20
CA ARG A 69 22.08 -4.48 5.15
C ARG A 69 22.37 -5.87 5.73
N THR A 70 23.47 -6.00 6.47
CA THR A 70 23.88 -7.27 7.09
C THR A 70 22.84 -7.78 8.09
N GLY A 71 22.25 -6.88 8.90
CA GLY A 71 21.17 -7.22 9.81
C GLY A 71 19.94 -7.73 9.10
N ALA A 72 19.52 -7.06 8.00
CA ALA A 72 18.38 -7.50 7.21
C ALA A 72 18.65 -8.85 6.52
N GLU A 73 19.85 -9.08 5.97
CA GLU A 73 20.23 -10.35 5.37
C GLU A 73 20.24 -11.49 6.40
N ALA A 74 20.77 -11.24 7.59
CA ALA A 74 20.78 -12.23 8.69
C ALA A 74 19.37 -12.60 9.17
N LEU A 75 18.45 -11.64 9.21
CA LEU A 75 17.07 -11.84 9.68
C LEU A 75 16.17 -12.50 8.63
N THR A 76 16.40 -12.20 7.34
CA THR A 76 15.52 -12.68 6.26
C THR A 76 16.08 -13.91 5.53
N GLY A 77 17.34 -14.26 5.76
CA GLY A 77 18.00 -15.38 5.10
C GLY A 77 18.27 -15.19 3.60
N ARG A 78 18.11 -13.95 3.08
CA ARG A 78 18.25 -13.65 1.66
C ARG A 78 18.99 -12.34 1.43
N TRP A 79 19.58 -12.20 0.23
CA TRP A 79 20.19 -10.94 -0.17
C TRP A 79 19.16 -9.83 -0.21
N VAL A 80 19.47 -8.67 0.37
CA VAL A 80 18.62 -7.49 0.34
C VAL A 80 19.39 -6.27 -0.09
N ARG A 81 18.73 -5.41 -0.85
CA ARG A 81 19.28 -4.09 -1.17
C ARG A 81 19.25 -3.21 0.09
N ALA A 82 20.36 -2.53 0.38
CA ALA A 82 20.41 -1.51 1.43
C ALA A 82 19.33 -0.44 1.18
N TRP A 83 18.67 -0.04 2.25
CA TRP A 83 17.61 0.98 2.19
C TRP A 83 17.80 1.98 3.32
N VAL A 84 17.49 3.24 3.04
CA VAL A 84 17.50 4.35 4.00
C VAL A 84 16.18 5.09 3.88
N PRO A 85 15.53 5.47 4.99
CA PRO A 85 14.27 6.21 4.97
C PRO A 85 14.40 7.52 4.18
N ARG A 86 13.42 7.77 3.27
CA ARG A 86 13.34 9.00 2.47
C ARG A 86 11.93 9.60 2.60
N PRO A 87 11.77 10.94 2.54
CA PRO A 87 10.47 11.61 2.70
C PRO A 87 9.37 11.03 1.81
N MET A 88 9.68 10.79 0.54
CA MET A 88 8.71 10.28 -0.44
C MET A 88 8.20 8.87 -0.12
N MET A 89 8.98 8.06 0.60
CA MET A 89 8.65 6.67 0.91
C MET A 89 8.15 6.49 2.34
N ALA A 90 8.49 7.42 3.24
CA ALA A 90 8.25 7.24 4.67
C ALA A 90 6.77 7.02 4.99
N ASN A 91 5.88 7.85 4.46
CA ASN A 91 4.44 7.72 4.72
C ASN A 91 3.88 6.40 4.18
N HIS A 92 4.31 5.98 2.99
CA HIS A 92 3.86 4.74 2.39
C HIS A 92 4.33 3.53 3.21
N VAL A 93 5.62 3.45 3.53
CA VAL A 93 6.20 2.35 4.34
C VAL A 93 5.56 2.31 5.74
N ARG A 94 5.38 3.48 6.39
CA ARG A 94 4.68 3.56 7.68
C ARG A 94 3.28 3.00 7.59
N THR A 95 2.49 3.49 6.64
CA THR A 95 1.07 3.08 6.48
C THR A 95 0.96 1.59 6.14
N THR A 96 1.83 1.07 5.27
CA THR A 96 1.85 -0.36 4.95
C THR A 96 2.17 -1.21 6.20
N LEU A 97 3.09 -0.76 7.05
CA LEU A 97 3.36 -1.44 8.33
C LEU A 97 2.17 -1.35 9.29
N GLU A 98 1.53 -0.19 9.41
CA GLU A 98 0.32 -0.01 10.24
C GLU A 98 -0.81 -0.96 9.79
N ILE A 99 -1.04 -1.07 8.48
CA ILE A 99 -1.99 -2.01 7.88
C ILE A 99 -1.61 -3.46 8.22
N ARG A 100 -0.34 -3.84 8.03
CA ARG A 100 0.15 -5.16 8.42
C ARG A 100 -0.15 -5.47 9.89
N LEU A 101 0.16 -4.54 10.77
CA LEU A 101 -0.08 -4.73 12.22
C LEU A 101 -1.57 -4.86 12.54
N ALA A 102 -2.44 -4.12 11.86
CA ALA A 102 -3.88 -4.22 12.02
C ALA A 102 -4.45 -5.55 11.48
N LEU A 103 -3.89 -6.11 10.40
CA LEU A 103 -4.39 -7.32 9.77
C LEU A 103 -3.88 -8.61 10.42
N VAL A 104 -2.60 -8.66 10.76
CA VAL A 104 -1.92 -9.89 11.19
C VAL A 104 -1.07 -9.71 12.46
N GLY A 105 -1.01 -8.50 13.02
CA GLY A 105 -0.21 -8.22 14.22
C GLY A 105 1.27 -8.48 14.00
N LEU A 106 1.88 -9.21 14.94
CA LEU A 106 3.29 -9.60 14.90
C LEU A 106 3.53 -10.98 14.27
N ASP A 107 2.50 -11.61 13.73
CA ASP A 107 2.60 -12.91 13.07
C ASP A 107 3.46 -12.79 11.81
N LEU A 108 4.57 -13.53 11.77
CA LEU A 108 5.52 -13.51 10.67
C LEU A 108 5.06 -14.38 9.49
N ASP A 109 4.31 -15.43 9.74
CA ASP A 109 3.93 -16.43 8.74
C ASP A 109 2.72 -15.98 7.92
N ARG A 110 1.96 -15.01 8.43
CA ARG A 110 0.74 -14.50 7.78
C ARG A 110 0.95 -13.26 6.93
N TRP A 111 2.19 -12.79 6.75
CA TRP A 111 2.52 -11.64 5.92
C TRP A 111 3.70 -11.91 5.00
N ILE A 112 3.51 -11.70 3.71
CA ILE A 112 4.57 -11.73 2.69
C ILE A 112 4.84 -10.28 2.28
N SER A 113 6.02 -9.77 2.60
CA SER A 113 6.38 -8.37 2.34
C SER A 113 6.68 -8.11 0.86
N GLU A 114 6.57 -6.85 0.43
CA GLU A 114 7.05 -6.40 -0.88
C GLU A 114 8.52 -6.81 -1.09
N ARG A 115 9.35 -6.72 -0.04
CA ARG A 115 10.77 -7.09 -0.09
C ARG A 115 10.96 -8.58 -0.36
N ALA A 116 10.13 -9.45 0.22
CA ALA A 116 10.11 -10.88 -0.08
C ALA A 116 9.70 -11.12 -1.53
N LEU A 117 8.56 -10.56 -1.94
CA LEU A 117 8.05 -10.67 -3.30
C LEU A 117 9.07 -10.21 -4.36
N ARG A 118 9.80 -9.14 -4.08
CA ARG A 118 10.88 -8.66 -4.96
C ARG A 118 12.05 -9.64 -5.06
N SER A 119 12.39 -10.32 -3.99
CA SER A 119 13.51 -11.27 -3.98
C SER A 119 13.21 -12.55 -4.77
N GLU A 120 11.94 -12.90 -4.90
CA GLU A 120 11.47 -14.06 -5.66
C GLU A 120 11.38 -13.79 -7.17
N GLN A 121 11.37 -12.51 -7.57
CA GLN A 121 11.30 -12.16 -8.98
C GLN A 121 12.63 -12.44 -9.69
N PRO A 122 12.60 -13.12 -10.84
CA PRO A 122 13.80 -13.31 -11.64
C PRO A 122 14.35 -11.96 -12.11
N PRO A 123 15.67 -11.87 -12.36
CA PRO A 123 16.26 -10.66 -12.91
C PRO A 123 15.58 -10.27 -14.22
N THR A 124 15.01 -9.08 -14.26
CA THR A 124 14.37 -8.57 -15.49
C THR A 124 15.44 -8.20 -16.52
N ARG A 125 15.32 -8.72 -17.73
CA ARG A 125 16.19 -8.32 -18.84
C ARG A 125 15.98 -6.84 -19.15
N SER A 126 17.06 -6.14 -19.52
CA SER A 126 16.97 -4.72 -19.91
C SER A 126 15.92 -4.52 -21.01
N GLY A 127 15.05 -3.54 -20.83
CA GLY A 127 13.97 -3.22 -21.78
C GLY A 127 12.66 -4.02 -21.60
N MET A 128 12.63 -5.04 -20.75
CA MET A 128 11.38 -5.76 -20.47
C MET A 128 10.58 -5.06 -19.37
N PRO A 129 9.23 -5.02 -19.46
CA PRO A 129 8.38 -4.54 -18.38
C PRO A 129 8.62 -5.37 -17.12
N ARG A 130 8.74 -4.71 -15.99
CA ARG A 130 8.80 -5.40 -14.70
C ARG A 130 7.40 -5.86 -14.31
N PRO A 131 7.24 -7.10 -13.83
CA PRO A 131 5.96 -7.54 -13.29
C PRO A 131 5.58 -6.66 -12.10
N HIS A 132 4.29 -6.46 -11.92
CA HIS A 132 3.77 -5.74 -10.77
C HIS A 132 4.07 -6.51 -9.49
N ILE A 133 4.47 -5.80 -8.45
CA ILE A 133 4.74 -6.35 -7.12
C ILE A 133 3.85 -5.61 -6.13
N HIS A 134 2.99 -6.35 -5.45
CA HIS A 134 2.11 -5.80 -4.41
C HIS A 134 2.91 -5.22 -3.23
N ASP A 135 2.35 -4.27 -2.52
CA ASP A 135 2.93 -3.72 -1.28
C ASP A 135 3.04 -4.78 -0.17
N GLY A 136 2.28 -5.85 -0.31
CA GLY A 136 2.36 -7.04 0.50
C GLY A 136 1.27 -8.05 0.13
N ARG A 137 1.34 -9.21 0.77
CA ARG A 137 0.25 -10.20 0.76
C ARG A 137 0.03 -10.71 2.17
N TYR A 138 -1.20 -11.06 2.51
CA TYR A 138 -1.48 -11.64 3.83
C TYR A 138 -2.41 -12.83 3.73
N ILE A 139 -2.26 -13.74 4.69
CA ILE A 139 -3.13 -14.91 4.85
C ILE A 139 -4.22 -14.54 5.86
N THR A 140 -5.47 -14.65 5.47
CA THR A 140 -6.62 -14.39 6.33
C THR A 140 -6.73 -15.47 7.43
N SER A 141 -7.62 -15.28 8.40
CA SER A 141 -7.93 -16.32 9.39
C SER A 141 -8.60 -17.55 8.79
N SER A 142 -9.21 -17.41 7.60
CA SER A 142 -9.77 -18.52 6.82
C SER A 142 -8.74 -19.22 5.94
N GLY A 143 -7.48 -18.77 5.93
CA GLY A 143 -6.40 -19.37 5.12
C GLY A 143 -6.31 -18.83 3.69
N GLU A 144 -7.14 -17.87 3.29
CA GLU A 144 -7.08 -17.28 1.95
C GLU A 144 -5.92 -16.29 1.84
N LEU A 145 -5.20 -16.33 0.71
CA LEU A 145 -4.16 -15.35 0.38
C LEU A 145 -4.78 -14.12 -0.29
N TRP A 146 -4.48 -12.93 0.23
CA TRP A 146 -4.95 -11.65 -0.29
C TRP A 146 -3.79 -10.71 -0.56
N ALA A 147 -3.79 -10.06 -1.71
CA ALA A 147 -2.85 -9.01 -2.05
C ALA A 147 -3.27 -7.67 -1.43
N VAL A 148 -2.28 -6.83 -1.13
CA VAL A 148 -2.43 -5.51 -0.51
C VAL A 148 -1.82 -4.46 -1.41
N GLU A 149 -2.59 -3.42 -1.72
CA GLU A 149 -2.17 -2.19 -2.38
C GLU A 149 -2.49 -1.00 -1.48
N VAL A 150 -1.54 -0.09 -1.28
CA VAL A 150 -1.69 1.08 -0.43
C VAL A 150 -1.64 2.35 -1.26
N GLU A 151 -2.73 3.10 -1.29
CA GLU A 151 -2.84 4.31 -2.08
C GLU A 151 -3.10 5.53 -1.18
N LEU A 152 -2.09 6.40 -1.09
CA LEU A 152 -2.11 7.58 -0.21
C LEU A 152 -2.29 8.90 -0.96
N SER A 153 -2.20 8.89 -2.29
CA SER A 153 -2.37 10.06 -3.13
C SER A 153 -3.12 9.71 -4.41
N PRO A 154 -3.99 10.61 -4.90
CA PRO A 154 -4.76 10.33 -6.10
C PRO A 154 -3.85 10.27 -7.34
N LYS A 155 -4.00 9.22 -8.13
CA LYS A 155 -3.39 9.08 -9.47
C LYS A 155 -4.38 9.60 -10.52
N ASN A 156 -3.91 9.87 -11.75
CA ASN A 156 -4.85 10.02 -12.84
C ASN A 156 -5.53 8.68 -13.15
N LEU A 157 -6.74 8.73 -13.71
CA LEU A 157 -7.57 7.55 -13.95
C LEU A 157 -6.88 6.51 -14.85
N THR A 158 -6.20 6.96 -15.90
CA THR A 158 -5.49 6.05 -16.83
C THR A 158 -4.38 5.27 -16.12
N ALA A 159 -3.58 5.95 -15.31
CA ALA A 159 -2.53 5.30 -14.52
C ALA A 159 -3.12 4.36 -13.45
N ALA A 160 -4.23 4.75 -12.80
CA ALA A 160 -4.92 3.92 -11.83
C ALA A 160 -5.48 2.63 -12.48
N LYS A 161 -6.12 2.74 -13.65
CA LYS A 161 -6.61 1.58 -14.41
C LYS A 161 -5.47 0.63 -14.79
N SER A 162 -4.37 1.16 -15.34
CA SER A 162 -3.22 0.36 -15.72
C SER A 162 -2.59 -0.35 -14.51
N ALA A 163 -2.40 0.35 -13.40
CA ALA A 163 -1.87 -0.23 -12.17
C ALA A 163 -2.78 -1.32 -11.60
N MET A 164 -4.10 -1.07 -11.57
CA MET A 164 -5.08 -2.05 -11.09
C MET A 164 -5.12 -3.31 -11.96
N ALA A 165 -5.11 -3.18 -13.28
CA ALA A 165 -5.06 -4.32 -14.19
C ALA A 165 -3.80 -5.18 -13.94
N GLN A 166 -2.65 -4.55 -13.73
CA GLN A 166 -1.41 -5.24 -13.43
C GLN A 166 -1.44 -5.91 -12.04
N ALA A 167 -2.01 -5.24 -11.02
CA ALA A 167 -2.16 -5.80 -9.68
C ALA A 167 -3.07 -7.03 -9.68
N VAL A 168 -4.21 -6.96 -10.38
CA VAL A 168 -5.13 -8.10 -10.51
C VAL A 168 -4.49 -9.26 -11.27
N GLN A 169 -3.73 -8.97 -12.32
CA GLN A 169 -2.98 -10.00 -13.07
C GLN A 169 -1.91 -10.66 -12.18
N ALA A 170 -1.17 -9.88 -11.38
CA ALA A 170 -0.17 -10.40 -10.45
C ALA A 170 -0.80 -11.21 -9.30
N ALA A 171 -1.98 -10.81 -8.84
CA ALA A 171 -2.75 -11.55 -7.84
C ALA A 171 -3.26 -12.89 -8.40
N ARG A 172 -3.76 -12.90 -9.64
CA ARG A 172 -4.17 -14.14 -10.34
C ARG A 172 -2.99 -15.10 -10.49
N ALA A 173 -1.84 -14.60 -10.94
CA ALA A 173 -0.63 -15.41 -11.10
C ALA A 173 -0.10 -16.00 -9.78
N ALA A 174 -0.47 -15.41 -8.65
CA ALA A 174 -0.07 -15.84 -7.30
C ALA A 174 -1.18 -16.58 -6.56
N ASP A 175 -2.26 -16.93 -7.23
CA ASP A 175 -3.43 -17.63 -6.66
C ASP A 175 -4.05 -16.89 -5.45
N CYS A 176 -4.03 -15.56 -5.49
CA CYS A 176 -4.70 -14.75 -4.48
C CYS A 176 -6.22 -14.77 -4.66
N ALA A 177 -6.97 -14.87 -3.56
CA ALA A 177 -8.42 -14.73 -3.55
C ALA A 177 -8.87 -13.31 -3.97
N GLY A 178 -8.03 -12.31 -3.76
CA GLY A 178 -8.31 -10.93 -4.17
C GLY A 178 -7.17 -9.96 -3.91
N VAL A 179 -7.43 -8.71 -4.29
CA VAL A 179 -6.59 -7.54 -4.02
C VAL A 179 -7.39 -6.56 -3.18
N THR A 180 -6.86 -6.12 -2.04
CA THR A 180 -7.46 -5.05 -1.25
C THR A 180 -6.67 -3.76 -1.43
N TYR A 181 -7.35 -2.72 -1.91
CA TYR A 181 -6.84 -1.36 -1.99
C TYR A 181 -7.12 -0.62 -0.69
N TYR A 182 -6.09 -0.36 0.09
CA TYR A 182 -6.15 0.48 1.29
C TYR A 182 -5.90 1.92 0.90
N CYS A 183 -6.96 2.72 0.90
CA CYS A 183 -6.95 4.10 0.41
C CYS A 183 -7.09 5.10 1.55
N ARG A 184 -6.37 6.23 1.49
CA ARG A 184 -6.55 7.33 2.41
C ARG A 184 -7.18 8.53 1.71
N GLY A 185 -8.35 8.95 2.18
CA GLY A 185 -9.11 10.11 1.68
C GLY A 185 -9.99 9.81 0.47
N GLU A 186 -11.12 10.54 0.39
CA GLU A 186 -12.16 10.30 -0.62
C GLU A 186 -11.68 10.49 -2.07
N ALA A 187 -10.79 11.44 -2.34
CA ALA A 187 -10.26 11.65 -3.69
C ALA A 187 -9.54 10.40 -4.22
N VAL A 188 -8.76 9.73 -3.35
CA VAL A 188 -8.08 8.47 -3.71
C VAL A 188 -9.10 7.35 -3.92
N LYS A 189 -10.05 7.20 -2.99
CA LYS A 189 -11.10 6.17 -3.08
C LYS A 189 -11.93 6.31 -4.36
N ASN A 190 -12.27 7.54 -4.75
CA ASN A 190 -13.03 7.80 -5.97
C ASN A 190 -12.26 7.42 -7.24
N VAL A 191 -10.96 7.70 -7.31
CA VAL A 191 -10.13 7.27 -8.43
C VAL A 191 -10.07 5.73 -8.53
N ILE A 192 -9.90 5.05 -7.40
CA ILE A 192 -9.85 3.57 -7.36
C ILE A 192 -11.22 2.96 -7.72
N ARG A 193 -12.34 3.50 -7.23
CA ARG A 193 -13.70 3.07 -7.65
C ARG A 193 -13.91 3.24 -9.15
N SER A 194 -13.54 4.41 -9.69
CA SER A 194 -13.65 4.68 -11.13
C SER A 194 -12.76 3.77 -11.97
N ALA A 195 -11.56 3.44 -11.48
CA ALA A 195 -10.68 2.50 -12.17
C ALA A 195 -11.28 1.09 -12.18
N ALA A 196 -11.81 0.63 -11.04
CA ALA A 196 -12.46 -0.68 -10.92
C ALA A 196 -13.71 -0.79 -11.82
N GLY A 197 -14.58 0.24 -11.82
CA GLY A 197 -15.77 0.27 -12.68
C GLY A 197 -15.47 0.32 -14.19
N ALA A 198 -14.26 0.71 -14.57
CA ALA A 198 -13.83 0.76 -15.98
C ALA A 198 -13.03 -0.49 -16.43
N LEU A 199 -12.91 -1.49 -15.59
CA LEU A 199 -12.22 -2.76 -15.88
C LEU A 199 -13.22 -3.92 -15.77
N ASP A 200 -13.06 -4.92 -16.63
CA ASP A 200 -13.75 -6.19 -16.45
C ASP A 200 -13.02 -7.00 -15.37
N LEU A 201 -13.67 -7.14 -14.22
CA LEU A 201 -13.18 -7.85 -13.05
C LEU A 201 -14.03 -9.09 -12.71
N SER A 202 -14.93 -9.50 -13.63
CA SER A 202 -15.86 -10.62 -13.42
C SER A 202 -15.15 -11.95 -13.21
N ASP A 203 -14.08 -12.19 -13.98
CA ASP A 203 -13.35 -13.45 -14.00
C ASP A 203 -11.98 -13.32 -13.34
N GLY A 204 -11.90 -13.26 -12.01
CA GLY A 204 -10.59 -13.14 -11.39
C GLY A 204 -10.59 -12.94 -9.89
N PRO A 205 -9.42 -12.57 -9.35
CA PRO A 205 -9.30 -12.18 -7.96
C PRO A 205 -10.26 -11.03 -7.63
N LYS A 206 -10.95 -11.11 -6.51
CA LYS A 206 -11.86 -10.07 -6.04
C LYS A 206 -11.09 -8.77 -5.78
N VAL A 207 -11.64 -7.63 -6.18
CA VAL A 207 -11.08 -6.32 -5.82
C VAL A 207 -11.90 -5.73 -4.69
N ARG A 208 -11.23 -5.31 -3.61
CA ARG A 208 -11.83 -4.67 -2.45
C ARG A 208 -11.21 -3.30 -2.22
N LEU A 209 -12.02 -2.37 -1.70
CA LEU A 209 -11.57 -1.07 -1.26
C LEU A 209 -11.82 -0.94 0.24
N ALA A 210 -10.80 -0.52 0.98
CA ALA A 210 -10.86 -0.25 2.40
C ALA A 210 -10.30 1.15 2.70
N ASP A 211 -10.82 1.78 3.73
CA ASP A 211 -10.29 3.03 4.25
C ASP A 211 -9.19 2.74 5.26
N VAL A 212 -8.03 3.39 5.09
CA VAL A 212 -6.88 3.23 6.00
C VAL A 212 -7.22 3.72 7.39
N ASP A 213 -7.88 4.88 7.50
CA ASP A 213 -8.11 5.52 8.79
C ASP A 213 -9.20 4.78 9.58
N GLU A 214 -10.21 4.23 8.90
CA GLU A 214 -11.21 3.32 9.51
C GLU A 214 -10.55 2.03 10.04
N LEU A 215 -9.67 1.41 9.25
CA LEU A 215 -8.92 0.23 9.67
C LEU A 215 -8.11 0.51 10.94
N LEU A 216 -7.39 1.64 10.97
CA LEU A 216 -6.49 1.97 12.08
C LEU A 216 -7.22 2.48 13.32
N ALA A 217 -8.41 3.07 13.18
CA ALA A 217 -9.24 3.50 14.30
C ALA A 217 -9.89 2.31 15.04
N SER A 218 -10.02 1.15 14.40
CA SER A 218 -10.71 -0.02 14.95
C SER A 218 -9.80 -1.25 15.11
N PRO A 219 -8.70 -1.16 15.87
CA PRO A 219 -7.72 -2.25 15.99
C PRO A 219 -8.27 -3.53 16.65
N SER A 220 -9.43 -3.48 17.30
CA SER A 220 -10.03 -4.60 18.03
C SER A 220 -11.46 -4.94 17.59
N ALA A 221 -12.02 -4.24 16.61
CA ALA A 221 -13.35 -4.55 16.10
C ALA A 221 -13.28 -5.78 15.14
N PRO A 222 -14.36 -6.60 15.08
CA PRO A 222 -14.49 -7.53 13.96
C PRO A 222 -14.35 -6.73 12.69
N ARG A 223 -13.46 -7.18 11.81
CA ARG A 223 -12.95 -6.48 10.63
C ARG A 223 -14.06 -5.70 9.92
N PRO A 224 -13.82 -4.42 9.51
CA PRO A 224 -14.79 -3.68 8.72
C PRO A 224 -15.20 -4.54 7.52
N GLU A 225 -16.50 -4.60 7.23
CA GLU A 225 -16.99 -5.28 6.03
C GLU A 225 -16.32 -4.64 4.81
N LEU A 226 -15.37 -5.35 4.25
CA LEU A 226 -14.70 -4.93 3.04
C LEU A 226 -15.72 -5.03 1.90
N ARG A 227 -16.18 -3.90 1.39
CA ARG A 227 -17.08 -3.89 0.23
C ARG A 227 -16.33 -4.40 -1.00
N VAL A 228 -16.84 -5.47 -1.58
CA VAL A 228 -16.37 -5.95 -2.88
C VAL A 228 -16.79 -4.93 -3.92
N ILE A 229 -15.86 -4.45 -4.73
CA ILE A 229 -16.16 -3.64 -5.89
C ILE A 229 -16.43 -4.63 -7.02
N GLU A 230 -17.72 -4.80 -7.38
CA GLU A 230 -18.08 -5.57 -8.55
C GLU A 230 -17.76 -4.72 -9.78
N GLY A 231 -16.77 -5.15 -10.57
CA GLY A 231 -16.52 -4.60 -11.89
C GLY A 231 -17.64 -5.11 -12.80
N GLY A 232 -18.46 -4.23 -13.29
CA GLY A 232 -19.50 -4.53 -14.25
C GLY A 232 -19.71 -3.33 -15.15
N ALA A 233 -19.71 -3.55 -16.46
CA ALA A 233 -20.24 -2.58 -17.40
C ALA A 233 -21.71 -2.38 -17.06
N SER A 234 -22.03 -1.36 -16.29
CA SER A 234 -23.40 -0.86 -16.22
C SER A 234 -23.71 -0.33 -17.61
N ASP A 235 -24.65 -0.98 -18.31
CA ASP A 235 -25.35 -0.38 -19.44
C ASP A 235 -26.05 0.89 -18.93
N HIS A 236 -25.30 1.96 -18.81
CA HIS A 236 -25.88 3.28 -18.76
C HIS A 236 -26.29 3.62 -20.19
N GLU A 237 -27.59 3.40 -20.49
CA GLU A 237 -28.26 4.10 -21.56
C GLU A 237 -27.78 5.55 -21.52
N ILE A 238 -27.08 5.94 -22.58
CA ILE A 238 -26.74 7.33 -22.85
C ILE A 238 -28.10 7.99 -23.10
N PRO A 239 -28.53 9.01 -22.33
CA PRO A 239 -29.70 9.77 -22.66
C PRO A 239 -29.48 10.35 -24.07
N GLN A 240 -30.31 9.98 -25.03
CA GLN A 240 -30.32 10.61 -26.35
C GLN A 240 -30.53 12.10 -26.14
N ALA A 241 -29.56 12.89 -26.57
CA ALA A 241 -29.71 14.33 -26.65
C ALA A 241 -30.91 14.62 -27.56
N THR A 242 -31.97 15.15 -26.98
CA THR A 242 -33.05 15.78 -27.71
C THR A 242 -32.47 16.96 -28.48
N GLU A 243 -32.52 16.87 -29.79
CA GLU A 243 -32.20 18.00 -30.66
C GLU A 243 -33.13 19.16 -30.29
N PRO A 244 -32.61 20.41 -30.17
CA PRO A 244 -33.48 21.57 -30.03
C PRO A 244 -34.15 21.87 -31.39
N ASP A 245 -35.47 21.95 -31.37
CA ASP A 245 -36.29 22.40 -32.46
C ASP A 245 -35.80 23.75 -33.02
N GLU A 246 -35.40 23.74 -34.26
CA GLU A 246 -35.20 24.91 -35.11
C GLU A 246 -36.54 25.47 -35.50
N GLU A 247 -37.01 26.53 -34.87
CA GLU A 247 -37.92 27.50 -35.47
C GLU A 247 -37.93 28.79 -34.64
N THR A 248 -37.21 29.80 -35.09
CA THR A 248 -37.69 31.20 -34.97
C THR A 248 -37.00 32.06 -36.01
N GLN A 249 -37.83 32.47 -36.87
CA GLN A 249 -37.81 33.43 -37.97
C GLN A 249 -36.84 34.62 -37.86
N VAL A 250 -36.21 34.82 -39.00
CA VAL A 250 -35.60 36.05 -39.50
C VAL A 250 -36.57 37.21 -39.46
N THR A 251 -36.22 38.31 -38.83
CA THR A 251 -36.62 39.66 -39.22
C THR A 251 -35.43 40.60 -39.14
N ASP A 252 -34.97 40.94 -40.33
CA ASP A 252 -34.17 42.14 -40.56
C ASP A 252 -35.07 43.36 -40.42
N PRO A 253 -34.64 44.49 -39.87
CA PRO A 253 -34.59 45.68 -40.67
C PRO A 253 -33.34 46.59 -40.44
N ASP A 254 -32.75 46.91 -41.55
CA ASP A 254 -32.58 48.27 -42.07
C ASP A 254 -31.60 49.27 -41.40
N GLU A 255 -30.68 49.62 -42.24
CA GLU A 255 -30.06 50.93 -42.52
C GLU A 255 -29.87 51.98 -41.42
N GLY A 256 -28.69 52.54 -41.40
CA GLY A 256 -28.48 53.90 -40.88
C GLY A 256 -27.05 54.34 -40.61
N LYS A 257 -26.38 54.71 -41.68
CA LYS A 257 -25.50 55.93 -41.85
C LYS A 257 -24.56 56.35 -40.70
N ALA A 258 -23.30 56.41 -41.07
CA ALA A 258 -22.38 57.58 -41.19
C ALA A 258 -22.22 58.52 -39.96
N VAL A 259 -21.04 58.65 -39.46
CA VAL A 259 -20.02 59.68 -39.67
C VAL A 259 -18.67 59.17 -39.10
#